data_d3ae0c9822b325ee334b39aa6c048945
#
_entry.id   d3ae0c9822b325ee334b39aa6c048945
#
_cell.length_a   1.000
_cell.length_b   1.000
_cell.length_c   1.000
_cell.angle_alpha   90.00
_cell.angle_beta   90.00
_cell.angle_gamma   90.00
#
_symmetry.space_group_name_H-M   'P 1'
#
loop_
_entity.id
_entity.type
_entity.pdbx_description
1 polymer ?
#
loop_
_entity_poly.entity_id
_entity_poly.type
_entity_poly.pdbx_seq_one_letter_code
_entity_poly.pdbx_strand_id
1 'polypeptide(L)'
;MPSRRDFLGSATALAAGAVVSLPATAGAQPPTAIPPAIRALRPMRDGVVSISVAERQGRLEKARQLMREQRVDALMLTGGTSMEYFTGIRWGLSERLLAAVIPVRGSAFLITPKFEEERAMEQAHLGPLGRDAEVMAWEEHENPYELLRTGLASRGLSTATIAAEETVRFVFADGAAHVPGVTVVSGTPITAGCRTVKDAHEIALMRHASMVTLAAYEAAYKSLTEGMTQDDFAQLVQLAHQQLGYSGSAGVQVGQYSALPHGSATPQVVREGSILLIDGGCKVEGYSSDLSRTFVLGKATQRMKDVFEIEHRAQSAALAAAKPGVPCEAVDAA
;
A
#
# COMPACT_ATOMS: atom_id res chain seq x y z
N MET A 1 29.87 40.11 11.86
CA MET A 1 29.17 38.82 11.80
C MET A 1 29.84 37.90 12.83
N PRO A 2 29.11 37.31 13.78
CA PRO A 2 29.69 36.39 14.75
C PRO A 2 30.22 35.14 14.07
N SER A 3 31.34 34.60 14.56
CA SER A 3 31.97 33.41 13.99
C SER A 3 31.22 32.12 14.40
N ARG A 4 31.42 31.03 13.63
CA ARG A 4 30.86 29.70 13.98
C ARG A 4 31.24 29.23 15.39
N ARG A 5 32.35 29.70 15.94
CA ARG A 5 32.80 29.40 17.32
C ARG A 5 31.94 30.11 18.38
N ASP A 6 31.50 31.34 18.10
CA ASP A 6 30.67 32.13 19.01
C ASP A 6 29.24 31.58 19.12
N PHE A 7 28.74 30.97 18.04
CA PHE A 7 27.44 30.29 18.04
C PHE A 7 27.43 29.02 18.89
N LEU A 8 28.50 28.23 18.84
CA LEU A 8 28.59 26.98 19.64
C LEU A 8 28.88 27.25 21.12
N GLY A 9 29.51 28.39 21.48
CA GLY A 9 29.76 28.79 22.88
C GLY A 9 28.52 29.28 23.61
N SER A 10 27.52 29.81 22.91
CA SER A 10 26.28 30.32 23.51
C SER A 10 25.22 29.25 23.78
N ALA A 11 25.35 28.04 23.19
CA ALA A 11 24.39 26.95 23.36
C ALA A 11 24.61 26.15 24.67
N THR A 12 25.73 26.34 25.36
CA THR A 12 26.07 25.55 26.56
C THR A 12 25.65 26.19 27.89
N ALA A 13 25.15 27.41 27.88
CA ALA A 13 24.83 28.16 29.11
C ALA A 13 23.35 28.23 29.51
N LEU A 14 22.43 27.58 28.75
CA LEU A 14 20.96 27.62 28.98
C LEU A 14 20.33 26.26 29.27
N ALA A 15 21.12 25.25 29.64
CA ALA A 15 20.62 23.90 29.96
C ALA A 15 20.51 23.60 31.46
N ALA A 16 20.24 24.61 32.29
CA ALA A 16 19.95 24.43 33.72
C ALA A 16 18.59 25.07 34.06
N GLY A 17 17.51 24.46 33.65
CA GLY A 17 16.16 24.95 33.97
C GLY A 17 15.07 23.98 33.58
N ALA A 18 14.55 23.25 34.59
CA ALA A 18 13.28 22.52 34.59
C ALA A 18 13.16 21.37 33.55
N VAL A 19 13.66 20.19 33.93
CA VAL A 19 13.12 18.92 33.38
C VAL A 19 11.69 18.79 33.91
N VAL A 20 10.71 19.28 33.14
CA VAL A 20 9.33 18.85 33.29
C VAL A 20 9.32 17.39 32.75
N SER A 21 9.31 16.45 33.68
CA SER A 21 9.06 15.06 33.38
C SER A 21 7.63 14.97 32.85
N LEU A 22 7.46 15.06 31.53
CA LEU A 22 6.25 14.56 30.89
C LEU A 22 6.18 13.06 31.25
N PRO A 23 5.03 12.54 31.70
CA PRO A 23 4.89 11.11 31.88
C PRO A 23 5.19 10.48 30.53
N ALA A 24 6.22 9.64 30.48
CA ALA A 24 6.50 8.81 29.35
C ALA A 24 5.18 8.03 29.07
N THR A 25 4.56 8.27 27.93
CA THR A 25 3.57 7.35 27.42
C THR A 25 4.28 6.01 27.42
N ALA A 26 3.78 5.06 28.22
CA ALA A 26 4.32 3.71 28.28
C ALA A 26 4.20 3.14 26.86
N GLY A 27 5.26 3.27 26.07
CA GLY A 27 5.36 2.61 24.79
C GLY A 27 5.24 1.11 25.07
N ALA A 28 4.34 0.43 24.39
CA ALA A 28 4.15 -1.00 24.51
C ALA A 28 5.53 -1.66 24.39
N GLN A 29 6.00 -2.34 25.44
CA GLN A 29 7.22 -3.13 25.37
C GLN A 29 6.94 -4.35 24.51
N PRO A 30 7.77 -4.67 23.50
CA PRO A 30 7.60 -5.89 22.74
C PRO A 30 7.52 -7.08 23.71
N PRO A 31 6.65 -8.05 23.47
CA PRO A 31 6.49 -9.21 24.34
C PRO A 31 7.85 -9.88 24.55
N THR A 32 8.25 -10.07 25.78
CA THR A 32 9.56 -10.63 26.18
C THR A 32 9.77 -12.07 25.65
N ALA A 33 8.70 -12.74 25.20
CA ALA A 33 8.76 -14.04 24.53
C ALA A 33 7.62 -14.17 23.52
N ILE A 34 7.90 -14.81 22.38
CA ILE A 34 6.89 -15.11 21.35
C ILE A 34 5.85 -16.10 21.94
N PRO A 35 4.54 -15.76 21.93
CA PRO A 35 3.50 -16.64 22.43
C PRO A 35 3.50 -18.02 21.73
N PRO A 36 3.16 -19.10 22.44
CA PRO A 36 3.22 -20.46 21.89
C PRO A 36 2.41 -20.63 20.59
N ALA A 37 1.21 -20.05 20.49
CA ALA A 37 0.37 -20.13 19.30
C ALA A 37 1.03 -19.48 18.07
N ILE A 38 1.71 -18.36 18.27
CA ILE A 38 2.45 -17.67 17.20
C ILE A 38 3.74 -18.42 16.85
N ARG A 39 4.47 -18.92 17.86
CA ARG A 39 5.68 -19.72 17.66
C ARG A 39 5.43 -21.01 16.88
N ALA A 40 4.23 -21.57 16.99
CA ALA A 40 3.82 -22.79 16.29
C ALA A 40 3.56 -22.58 14.79
N LEU A 41 3.37 -21.34 14.34
CA LEU A 41 3.15 -21.03 12.93
C LEU A 41 4.36 -21.46 12.08
N ARG A 42 4.06 -21.81 10.84
CA ARG A 42 5.08 -22.14 9.83
C ARG A 42 4.93 -21.19 8.65
N PRO A 43 6.03 -20.82 7.97
CA PRO A 43 5.96 -19.97 6.78
C PRO A 43 4.98 -20.53 5.74
N MET A 44 4.16 -19.66 5.16
CA MET A 44 3.17 -19.99 4.13
C MET A 44 3.64 -19.47 2.76
N ARG A 45 4.88 -19.72 2.39
CA ARG A 45 5.44 -19.25 1.10
C ARG A 45 5.38 -20.29 -0.01
N ASP A 46 5.16 -21.54 0.35
CA ASP A 46 5.14 -22.65 -0.60
C ASP A 46 3.97 -22.53 -1.58
N GLY A 47 4.26 -22.74 -2.87
CA GLY A 47 3.26 -22.67 -3.93
C GLY A 47 2.86 -21.26 -4.37
N VAL A 48 3.44 -20.20 -3.80
CA VAL A 48 3.25 -18.84 -4.29
C VAL A 48 4.08 -18.62 -5.55
N VAL A 49 3.41 -18.31 -6.64
CA VAL A 49 4.05 -17.99 -7.91
C VAL A 49 4.01 -16.48 -8.13
N SER A 50 5.16 -15.88 -8.41
CA SER A 50 5.23 -14.44 -8.72
C SER A 50 4.67 -14.12 -10.10
N ILE A 51 4.10 -12.92 -10.26
CA ILE A 51 3.64 -12.43 -11.57
C ILE A 51 4.84 -12.38 -12.53
N SER A 52 4.73 -13.10 -13.63
CA SER A 52 5.77 -13.24 -14.63
C SER A 52 5.98 -11.97 -15.47
N VAL A 53 7.13 -11.89 -16.13
CA VAL A 53 7.42 -10.84 -17.12
C VAL A 53 6.39 -10.86 -18.26
N ALA A 54 5.99 -12.04 -18.73
CA ALA A 54 5.00 -12.18 -19.81
C ALA A 54 3.62 -11.64 -19.42
N GLU A 55 3.17 -11.89 -18.19
CA GLU A 55 1.91 -11.32 -17.68
C GLU A 55 1.99 -9.79 -17.62
N ARG A 56 3.11 -9.23 -17.13
CA ARG A 56 3.31 -7.78 -17.12
C ARG A 56 3.36 -7.18 -18.52
N GLN A 57 3.96 -7.87 -19.49
CA GLN A 57 3.89 -7.45 -20.91
C GLN A 57 2.45 -7.40 -21.42
N GLY A 58 1.63 -8.41 -21.11
CA GLY A 58 0.20 -8.41 -21.43
C GLY A 58 -0.55 -7.23 -20.79
N ARG A 59 -0.21 -6.86 -19.55
CA ARG A 59 -0.77 -5.68 -18.87
C ARG A 59 -0.38 -4.37 -19.56
N LEU A 60 0.86 -4.25 -20.00
CA LEU A 60 1.31 -3.08 -20.77
C LEU A 60 0.56 -2.96 -22.11
N GLU A 61 0.32 -4.07 -22.81
CA GLU A 61 -0.47 -4.05 -24.06
C GLU A 61 -1.93 -3.67 -23.81
N LYS A 62 -2.54 -4.19 -22.74
CA LYS A 62 -3.88 -3.77 -22.33
C LYS A 62 -3.94 -2.28 -22.00
N ALA A 63 -2.93 -1.74 -21.28
CA ALA A 63 -2.85 -0.31 -21.03
C ALA A 63 -2.75 0.49 -22.33
N ARG A 64 -1.91 0.06 -23.28
CA ARG A 64 -1.78 0.71 -24.58
C ARG A 64 -3.08 0.66 -25.41
N GLN A 65 -3.84 -0.42 -25.31
CA GLN A 65 -5.17 -0.48 -25.93
C GLN A 65 -6.10 0.58 -25.33
N LEU A 66 -6.21 0.65 -24.00
CA LEU A 66 -7.03 1.65 -23.33
C LEU A 66 -6.56 3.08 -23.62
N MET A 67 -5.24 3.32 -23.70
CA MET A 67 -4.69 4.61 -24.10
C MET A 67 -5.16 5.03 -25.50
N ARG A 68 -5.17 4.12 -26.47
CA ARG A 68 -5.71 4.40 -27.82
C ARG A 68 -7.20 4.76 -27.78
N GLU A 69 -7.99 4.02 -26.99
CA GLU A 69 -9.43 4.27 -26.81
C GLU A 69 -9.68 5.65 -26.17
N GLN A 70 -8.84 6.04 -25.21
CA GLN A 70 -8.90 7.32 -24.50
C GLN A 70 -8.17 8.48 -25.21
N ARG A 71 -7.52 8.21 -26.36
CA ARG A 71 -6.71 9.18 -27.11
C ARG A 71 -5.59 9.81 -26.28
N VAL A 72 -4.89 8.96 -25.53
CA VAL A 72 -3.75 9.32 -24.67
C VAL A 72 -2.47 8.81 -25.31
N ASP A 73 -1.42 9.61 -25.32
CA ASP A 73 -0.15 9.30 -25.98
C ASP A 73 0.83 8.58 -25.06
N ALA A 74 0.79 8.86 -23.74
CA ALA A 74 1.63 8.19 -22.75
C ALA A 74 0.93 8.08 -21.41
N LEU A 75 1.29 7.04 -20.62
CA LEU A 75 0.90 6.85 -19.24
C LEU A 75 2.13 7.13 -18.35
N MET A 76 2.01 8.02 -17.37
CA MET A 76 3.02 8.32 -16.36
C MET A 76 2.64 7.68 -15.04
N LEU A 77 3.54 6.85 -14.51
CA LEU A 77 3.43 6.16 -13.23
C LEU A 77 4.54 6.63 -12.30
N THR A 78 4.24 6.83 -11.03
CA THR A 78 5.26 7.04 -9.98
C THR A 78 5.26 5.84 -9.02
N GLY A 79 6.14 5.86 -8.01
CA GLY A 79 6.23 4.76 -7.05
C GLY A 79 4.88 4.40 -6.44
N GLY A 80 4.57 3.12 -6.34
CA GLY A 80 3.32 2.60 -5.81
C GLY A 80 2.80 1.37 -6.55
N THR A 81 1.54 1.03 -6.30
CA THR A 81 0.93 -0.21 -6.78
C THR A 81 0.87 -0.30 -8.32
N SER A 82 0.55 0.80 -9.01
CA SER A 82 0.46 0.78 -10.47
C SER A 82 1.83 0.60 -11.12
N MET A 83 2.90 1.19 -10.58
CA MET A 83 4.26 0.94 -11.05
C MET A 83 4.63 -0.55 -10.89
N GLU A 84 4.40 -1.14 -9.71
CA GLU A 84 4.66 -2.57 -9.49
C GLU A 84 3.81 -3.46 -10.42
N TYR A 85 2.54 -3.12 -10.61
CA TYR A 85 1.60 -3.88 -11.45
C TYR A 85 2.06 -3.98 -12.91
N PHE A 86 2.46 -2.85 -13.50
CA PHE A 86 2.85 -2.78 -14.90
C PHE A 86 4.32 -3.16 -15.14
N THR A 87 5.22 -2.74 -14.27
CA THR A 87 6.67 -2.84 -14.52
C THR A 87 7.39 -3.85 -13.64
N GLY A 88 6.80 -4.24 -12.51
CA GLY A 88 7.47 -5.04 -11.48
C GLY A 88 8.38 -4.22 -10.57
N ILE A 89 8.57 -2.92 -10.85
CA ILE A 89 9.41 -2.04 -10.05
C ILE A 89 8.71 -1.73 -8.73
N ARG A 90 9.38 -2.07 -7.62
CA ARG A 90 8.91 -1.80 -6.26
C ARG A 90 9.58 -0.54 -5.73
N TRP A 91 8.84 0.56 -5.79
CA TRP A 91 9.32 1.87 -5.35
C TRP A 91 8.29 2.58 -4.50
N GLY A 92 8.75 3.18 -3.41
CA GLY A 92 7.92 4.01 -2.54
C GLY A 92 7.64 5.39 -3.13
N LEU A 93 6.70 6.11 -2.52
CA LEU A 93 6.52 7.53 -2.80
C LEU A 93 7.71 8.32 -2.28
N SER A 94 8.20 9.27 -3.08
CA SER A 94 9.33 10.14 -2.76
C SER A 94 8.95 11.60 -3.02
N GLU A 95 9.71 12.52 -2.46
CA GLU A 95 9.68 13.94 -2.82
C GLU A 95 10.39 14.22 -4.14
N ARG A 96 11.21 13.29 -4.62
CA ARG A 96 11.92 13.36 -5.89
C ARG A 96 11.18 12.58 -6.96
N LEU A 97 11.19 13.10 -8.19
CA LEU A 97 10.52 12.43 -9.30
C LEU A 97 11.29 11.16 -9.70
N LEU A 98 10.68 10.01 -9.40
CA LEU A 98 10.94 8.76 -10.10
C LEU A 98 9.65 8.38 -10.83
N ALA A 99 9.73 8.25 -12.16
CA ALA A 99 8.58 7.95 -12.99
C ALA A 99 8.90 6.90 -14.06
N ALA A 100 7.95 6.00 -14.31
CA ALA A 100 7.90 5.20 -15.52
C ALA A 100 6.92 5.86 -16.50
N VAL A 101 7.41 6.14 -17.69
CA VAL A 101 6.60 6.69 -18.77
C VAL A 101 6.42 5.60 -19.82
N ILE A 102 5.18 5.24 -20.08
CA ILE A 102 4.77 4.16 -20.99
C ILE A 102 4.06 4.80 -22.18
N PRO A 103 4.74 4.99 -23.32
CA PRO A 103 4.12 5.51 -24.54
C PRO A 103 3.12 4.51 -25.12
N VAL A 104 2.12 5.02 -25.83
CA VAL A 104 1.13 4.20 -26.58
C VAL A 104 1.80 3.36 -27.67
N ARG A 105 2.96 3.83 -28.17
CA ARG A 105 3.84 3.11 -29.12
C ARG A 105 5.29 3.32 -28.71
N GLY A 106 6.13 2.32 -29.00
CA GLY A 106 7.55 2.37 -28.68
C GLY A 106 7.87 1.86 -27.26
N SER A 107 9.13 2.01 -26.87
CA SER A 107 9.65 1.53 -25.58
C SER A 107 9.28 2.50 -24.44
N ALA A 108 8.96 1.94 -23.29
CA ALA A 108 8.85 2.72 -22.06
C ALA A 108 10.24 3.21 -21.61
N PHE A 109 10.25 4.25 -20.79
CA PHE A 109 11.48 4.78 -20.19
C PHE A 109 11.25 5.19 -18.74
N LEU A 110 12.34 5.23 -17.97
CA LEU A 110 12.34 5.69 -16.59
C LEU A 110 13.00 7.06 -16.48
N ILE A 111 12.50 7.88 -15.58
CA ILE A 111 13.13 9.10 -15.10
C ILE A 111 13.44 8.88 -13.63
N THR A 112 14.67 9.12 -13.18
CA THR A 112 15.09 8.84 -11.81
C THR A 112 16.13 9.87 -11.34
N PRO A 113 16.21 10.16 -10.02
CA PRO A 113 17.36 10.87 -9.46
C PRO A 113 18.66 10.11 -9.74
N LYS A 114 19.75 10.82 -10.00
CA LYS A 114 21.04 10.21 -10.36
C LYS A 114 21.56 9.21 -9.33
N PHE A 115 21.42 9.51 -8.05
CA PHE A 115 21.88 8.63 -6.97
C PHE A 115 21.04 7.33 -6.82
N GLU A 116 19.88 7.24 -7.50
CA GLU A 116 19.00 6.05 -7.52
C GLU A 116 19.06 5.29 -8.86
N GLU A 117 19.86 5.75 -9.82
CA GLU A 117 19.90 5.22 -11.19
C GLU A 117 20.23 3.73 -11.24
N GLU A 118 21.28 3.28 -10.53
CA GLU A 118 21.69 1.88 -10.52
C GLU A 118 20.58 0.96 -10.01
N ARG A 119 19.92 1.35 -8.92
CA ARG A 119 18.78 0.62 -8.36
C ARG A 119 17.58 0.59 -9.29
N ALA A 120 17.31 1.69 -9.98
CA ALA A 120 16.22 1.78 -10.96
C ALA A 120 16.50 0.87 -12.17
N MET A 121 17.74 0.85 -12.67
CA MET A 121 18.19 -0.04 -13.74
C MET A 121 18.09 -1.52 -13.33
N GLU A 122 18.58 -1.88 -12.15
CA GLU A 122 18.50 -3.23 -11.63
C GLU A 122 17.06 -3.76 -11.64
N GLN A 123 16.12 -2.99 -11.11
CA GLN A 123 14.71 -3.39 -11.07
C GLN A 123 14.06 -3.41 -12.47
N ALA A 124 14.37 -2.45 -13.32
CA ALA A 124 13.84 -2.40 -14.69
C ALA A 124 14.27 -3.63 -15.50
N HIS A 125 15.51 -4.09 -15.34
CA HIS A 125 16.05 -5.27 -16.03
C HIS A 125 15.36 -6.58 -15.64
N LEU A 126 14.82 -6.66 -14.44
CA LEU A 126 14.08 -7.83 -13.95
C LEU A 126 12.63 -7.88 -14.46
N GLY A 127 12.13 -6.77 -14.96
CA GLY A 127 10.73 -6.59 -15.39
C GLY A 127 10.54 -6.64 -16.92
N PRO A 128 9.34 -6.25 -17.38
CA PRO A 128 8.98 -6.24 -18.80
C PRO A 128 9.69 -5.15 -19.61
N LEU A 129 10.38 -4.20 -18.95
CA LEU A 129 11.18 -3.18 -19.62
C LEU A 129 12.48 -3.76 -20.18
N GLY A 130 13.00 -4.83 -19.56
CA GLY A 130 14.13 -5.59 -20.04
C GLY A 130 15.49 -4.90 -19.84
N ARG A 131 16.55 -5.56 -20.35
CA ARG A 131 17.93 -5.07 -20.19
C ARG A 131 18.22 -3.78 -20.97
N ASP A 132 17.46 -3.52 -22.02
CA ASP A 132 17.60 -2.34 -22.86
C ASP A 132 16.66 -1.19 -22.39
N ALA A 133 16.18 -1.28 -21.16
CA ALA A 133 15.34 -0.24 -20.58
C ALA A 133 16.12 1.09 -20.53
N GLU A 134 15.57 2.11 -21.15
CA GLU A 134 16.13 3.46 -21.08
C GLU A 134 15.84 4.07 -19.71
N VAL A 135 16.89 4.33 -18.95
CA VAL A 135 16.84 4.99 -17.65
C VAL A 135 17.53 6.34 -17.78
N MET A 136 16.78 7.41 -17.62
CA MET A 136 17.23 8.80 -17.74
C MET A 136 17.37 9.38 -16.33
N ALA A 137 18.59 9.73 -15.95
CA ALA A 137 18.90 10.23 -14.61
C ALA A 137 19.10 11.74 -14.60
N TRP A 138 18.63 12.40 -13.55
CA TRP A 138 18.76 13.84 -13.30
C TRP A 138 19.51 14.13 -11.99
N GLU A 139 20.37 15.15 -12.02
CA GLU A 139 21.04 15.64 -10.82
C GLU A 139 20.13 16.60 -10.03
N GLU A 140 20.32 16.72 -8.72
CA GLU A 140 19.44 17.50 -7.82
C GLU A 140 19.31 19.00 -8.17
N HIS A 141 20.22 19.53 -8.97
CA HIS A 141 20.17 20.90 -9.47
C HIS A 141 19.51 21.03 -10.87
N GLU A 142 19.11 19.90 -11.46
CA GLU A 142 18.51 19.87 -12.80
C GLU A 142 16.98 19.78 -12.73
N ASN A 143 16.33 20.13 -13.83
CA ASN A 143 14.89 19.99 -13.98
C ASN A 143 14.55 18.59 -14.55
N PRO A 144 13.96 17.66 -13.77
CA PRO A 144 13.64 16.32 -14.25
C PRO A 144 12.65 16.29 -15.42
N TYR A 145 11.85 17.33 -15.59
CA TYR A 145 10.85 17.41 -16.67
C TYR A 145 11.46 17.66 -18.05
N GLU A 146 12.73 18.10 -18.12
CA GLU A 146 13.47 18.13 -19.36
C GLU A 146 13.75 16.71 -19.89
N LEU A 147 13.94 15.74 -18.99
CA LEU A 147 14.06 14.33 -19.36
C LEU A 147 12.74 13.78 -19.86
N LEU A 148 11.62 14.18 -19.26
CA LEU A 148 10.29 13.83 -19.77
C LEU A 148 10.10 14.34 -21.21
N ARG A 149 10.43 15.59 -21.46
CA ARG A 149 10.40 16.20 -22.79
C ARG A 149 11.27 15.46 -23.79
N THR A 150 12.51 15.18 -23.42
CA THR A 150 13.48 14.48 -24.27
C THR A 150 13.05 13.04 -24.57
N GLY A 151 12.61 12.29 -23.55
CA GLY A 151 12.14 10.92 -23.70
C GLY A 151 10.87 10.79 -24.56
N LEU A 152 9.96 11.76 -24.48
CA LEU A 152 8.79 11.84 -25.37
C LEU A 152 9.20 12.19 -26.79
N ALA A 153 10.05 13.20 -26.97
CA ALA A 153 10.48 13.67 -28.30
C ALA A 153 11.25 12.58 -29.07
N SER A 154 12.11 11.78 -28.41
CA SER A 154 12.82 10.65 -29.03
C SER A 154 11.87 9.56 -29.55
N ARG A 155 10.61 9.57 -29.12
CA ARG A 155 9.52 8.66 -29.55
C ARG A 155 8.52 9.33 -30.49
N GLY A 156 8.86 10.52 -31.01
CA GLY A 156 7.99 11.28 -31.90
C GLY A 156 6.79 11.96 -31.23
N LEU A 157 6.83 12.10 -29.91
CA LEU A 157 5.77 12.69 -29.08
C LEU A 157 6.17 14.10 -28.59
N SER A 158 6.57 14.98 -29.50
CA SER A 158 6.90 16.38 -29.14
C SER A 158 5.67 17.18 -28.67
N THR A 159 4.48 16.76 -29.07
CA THR A 159 3.19 17.14 -28.49
C THR A 159 2.50 15.90 -28.02
N ALA A 160 2.09 15.84 -26.75
CA ALA A 160 1.55 14.64 -26.14
C ALA A 160 0.48 14.94 -25.08
N THR A 161 -0.56 14.11 -25.07
CA THR A 161 -1.47 13.99 -23.93
C THR A 161 -0.96 12.85 -23.03
N ILE A 162 -0.56 13.19 -21.80
CA ILE A 162 -0.04 12.26 -20.82
C ILE A 162 -1.13 11.99 -19.78
N ALA A 163 -1.47 10.72 -19.57
CA ALA A 163 -2.29 10.28 -18.46
C ALA A 163 -1.43 10.12 -17.20
N ALA A 164 -1.63 10.92 -16.18
CA ALA A 164 -1.03 10.72 -14.87
C ALA A 164 -1.88 9.74 -14.04
N GLU A 165 -1.24 8.71 -13.52
CA GLU A 165 -1.89 7.73 -12.62
C GLU A 165 -2.42 8.43 -11.37
N GLU A 166 -3.49 7.91 -10.78
CA GLU A 166 -4.27 8.56 -9.72
C GLU A 166 -3.50 8.86 -8.43
N THR A 167 -2.39 8.16 -8.16
CA THR A 167 -1.55 8.40 -6.98
C THR A 167 -0.32 9.27 -7.24
N VAL A 168 -0.14 9.73 -8.49
CA VAL A 168 0.91 10.69 -8.83
C VAL A 168 0.70 11.98 -8.03
N ARG A 169 1.71 12.39 -7.27
CA ARG A 169 1.62 13.63 -6.49
C ARG A 169 1.35 14.81 -7.41
N PHE A 170 0.49 15.72 -6.96
CA PHE A 170 0.14 16.90 -7.75
C PHE A 170 1.36 17.67 -8.25
N VAL A 171 2.40 17.84 -7.44
CA VAL A 171 3.64 18.52 -7.83
C VAL A 171 4.30 17.89 -9.06
N PHE A 172 4.19 16.58 -9.23
CA PHE A 172 4.76 15.87 -10.39
C PHE A 172 3.85 15.98 -11.61
N ALA A 173 2.55 15.91 -11.44
CA ALA A 173 1.59 16.13 -12.51
C ALA A 173 1.62 17.58 -13.02
N ASP A 174 1.71 18.54 -12.10
CA ASP A 174 1.85 19.97 -12.41
C ASP A 174 3.16 20.26 -13.16
N GLY A 175 4.29 19.74 -12.66
CA GLY A 175 5.57 19.87 -13.33
C GLY A 175 5.58 19.27 -14.76
N ALA A 176 4.93 18.11 -14.95
CA ALA A 176 4.76 17.53 -16.28
C ALA A 176 3.87 18.42 -17.20
N ALA A 177 2.83 19.03 -16.65
CA ALA A 177 1.94 19.92 -17.40
C ALA A 177 2.63 21.23 -17.86
N HIS A 178 3.73 21.62 -17.22
CA HIS A 178 4.54 22.77 -17.62
C HIS A 178 5.55 22.44 -18.73
N VAL A 179 5.70 21.19 -19.13
CA VAL A 179 6.53 20.80 -20.29
C VAL A 179 5.86 21.32 -21.57
N PRO A 180 6.57 22.10 -22.41
CA PRO A 180 6.02 22.60 -23.67
C PRO A 180 5.47 21.47 -24.56
N GLY A 181 4.23 21.61 -25.01
CA GLY A 181 3.56 20.61 -25.84
C GLY A 181 2.93 19.43 -25.08
N VAL A 182 3.03 19.39 -23.75
CA VAL A 182 2.41 18.34 -22.93
C VAL A 182 1.09 18.82 -22.32
N THR A 183 0.07 17.99 -22.42
CA THR A 183 -1.19 18.10 -21.68
C THR A 183 -1.31 16.94 -20.73
N VAL A 184 -1.60 17.19 -19.46
CA VAL A 184 -1.78 16.15 -18.45
C VAL A 184 -3.26 15.92 -18.17
N VAL A 185 -3.66 14.65 -18.18
CA VAL A 185 -5.04 14.20 -17.90
C VAL A 185 -5.02 13.08 -16.85
N SER A 186 -6.19 12.72 -16.31
CA SER A 186 -6.31 11.59 -15.38
C SER A 186 -6.00 10.25 -16.06
N GLY A 187 -5.14 9.43 -15.45
CA GLY A 187 -4.81 8.07 -15.88
C GLY A 187 -5.77 7.01 -15.37
N THR A 188 -6.71 7.34 -14.47
CA THR A 188 -7.65 6.40 -13.86
C THR A 188 -8.39 5.50 -14.85
N PRO A 189 -8.90 5.98 -16.00
CA PRO A 189 -9.56 5.11 -16.97
C PRO A 189 -8.66 3.97 -17.50
N ILE A 190 -7.34 4.21 -17.53
CA ILE A 190 -6.34 3.24 -18.00
C ILE A 190 -5.95 2.30 -16.85
N THR A 191 -5.50 2.85 -15.73
CA THR A 191 -5.00 2.09 -14.59
C THR A 191 -6.09 1.26 -13.93
N ALA A 192 -7.24 1.86 -13.63
CA ALA A 192 -8.40 1.14 -13.12
C ALA A 192 -8.95 0.17 -14.16
N GLY A 193 -9.05 0.55 -15.45
CA GLY A 193 -9.48 -0.33 -16.54
C GLY A 193 -8.63 -1.60 -16.67
N CYS A 194 -7.32 -1.51 -16.36
CA CYS A 194 -6.45 -2.69 -16.29
C CYS A 194 -6.66 -3.54 -15.03
N ARG A 195 -6.87 -2.91 -13.86
CA ARG A 195 -6.76 -3.55 -12.54
C ARG A 195 -8.09 -3.96 -11.92
N THR A 196 -9.23 -3.38 -12.37
CA THR A 196 -10.55 -3.61 -11.77
C THR A 196 -10.98 -5.08 -11.88
N VAL A 197 -10.79 -5.71 -13.04
CA VAL A 197 -11.09 -7.12 -13.25
C VAL A 197 -9.83 -7.94 -13.12
N LYS A 198 -9.81 -8.86 -12.13
CA LYS A 198 -8.68 -9.72 -11.80
C LYS A 198 -8.73 -11.00 -12.62
N ASP A 199 -7.57 -11.46 -13.05
CA ASP A 199 -7.42 -12.78 -13.66
C ASP A 199 -7.33 -13.90 -12.60
N ALA A 200 -7.21 -15.14 -13.05
CA ALA A 200 -7.16 -16.30 -12.15
C ALA A 200 -5.91 -16.31 -11.25
N HIS A 201 -4.77 -15.84 -11.78
CA HIS A 201 -3.52 -15.77 -10.99
C HIS A 201 -3.60 -14.67 -9.92
N GLU A 202 -4.11 -13.49 -10.27
CA GLU A 202 -4.35 -12.39 -9.33
C GLU A 202 -5.29 -12.83 -8.20
N ILE A 203 -6.38 -13.54 -8.53
CA ILE A 203 -7.32 -14.09 -7.54
C ILE A 203 -6.62 -15.12 -6.63
N ALA A 204 -5.75 -15.96 -7.17
CA ALA A 204 -4.99 -16.93 -6.37
C ALA A 204 -4.07 -16.23 -5.35
N LEU A 205 -3.37 -15.15 -5.75
CA LEU A 205 -2.53 -14.36 -4.86
C LEU A 205 -3.35 -13.63 -3.78
N MET A 206 -4.49 -13.04 -4.13
CA MET A 206 -5.41 -12.40 -3.17
C MET A 206 -5.98 -13.41 -2.16
N ARG A 207 -6.36 -14.60 -2.65
CA ARG A 207 -6.82 -15.70 -1.77
C ARG A 207 -5.72 -16.14 -0.82
N HIS A 208 -4.49 -16.28 -1.31
CA HIS A 208 -3.36 -16.66 -0.46
C HIS A 208 -3.10 -15.59 0.60
N ALA A 209 -3.09 -14.31 0.26
CA ALA A 209 -2.95 -13.21 1.21
C ALA A 209 -4.05 -13.26 2.30
N SER A 210 -5.29 -13.55 1.90
CA SER A 210 -6.40 -13.70 2.85
C SER A 210 -6.22 -14.90 3.79
N MET A 211 -5.73 -16.03 3.29
CA MET A 211 -5.44 -17.21 4.12
C MET A 211 -4.32 -16.94 5.13
N VAL A 212 -3.26 -16.24 4.73
CA VAL A 212 -2.18 -15.81 5.63
C VAL A 212 -2.72 -14.93 6.74
N THR A 213 -3.54 -13.93 6.41
CA THR A 213 -4.14 -13.02 7.39
C THR A 213 -5.06 -13.74 8.37
N LEU A 214 -5.88 -14.67 7.89
CA LEU A 214 -6.73 -15.48 8.78
C LEU A 214 -5.92 -16.33 9.77
N ALA A 215 -4.84 -16.97 9.30
CA ALA A 215 -3.94 -17.72 10.15
C ALA A 215 -3.23 -16.84 11.20
N ALA A 216 -2.82 -15.62 10.79
CA ALA A 216 -2.24 -14.64 11.70
C ALA A 216 -3.24 -14.20 12.78
N TYR A 217 -4.46 -13.90 12.39
CA TYR A 217 -5.52 -13.47 13.31
C TYR A 217 -5.90 -14.56 14.30
N GLU A 218 -6.00 -15.80 13.85
CA GLU A 218 -6.28 -16.95 14.73
C GLU A 218 -5.18 -17.15 15.78
N ALA A 219 -3.91 -17.08 15.37
CA ALA A 219 -2.78 -17.23 16.29
C ALA A 219 -2.67 -16.06 17.27
N ALA A 220 -2.91 -14.84 16.82
CA ALA A 220 -2.96 -13.65 17.66
C ALA A 220 -4.10 -13.74 18.68
N TYR A 221 -5.31 -14.14 18.24
CA TYR A 221 -6.45 -14.33 19.14
C TYR A 221 -6.17 -15.39 20.24
N LYS A 222 -5.57 -16.51 19.88
CA LYS A 222 -5.14 -17.54 20.85
C LYS A 222 -4.08 -17.05 21.85
N SER A 223 -3.46 -15.93 21.58
CA SER A 223 -2.43 -15.28 22.40
C SER A 223 -2.97 -14.09 23.18
N LEU A 224 -4.24 -13.71 22.96
CA LEU A 224 -4.88 -12.57 23.61
C LEU A 224 -5.12 -12.88 25.09
N THR A 225 -4.77 -11.91 25.95
CA THR A 225 -5.02 -12.00 27.41
C THR A 225 -5.60 -10.69 27.94
N GLU A 226 -6.32 -10.79 29.04
CA GLU A 226 -6.83 -9.62 29.77
C GLU A 226 -5.67 -8.71 30.20
N GLY A 227 -5.87 -7.41 30.14
CA GLY A 227 -4.87 -6.40 30.47
C GLY A 227 -4.03 -5.92 29.28
N MET A 228 -4.02 -6.62 28.15
CA MET A 228 -3.37 -6.14 26.94
C MET A 228 -4.00 -4.86 26.44
N THR A 229 -3.19 -3.96 25.88
CA THR A 229 -3.66 -2.79 25.14
C THR A 229 -4.04 -3.18 23.70
N GLN A 230 -4.76 -2.29 22.99
CA GLN A 230 -4.98 -2.45 21.55
C GLN A 230 -3.66 -2.56 20.77
N ASP A 231 -2.62 -1.83 21.20
CA ASP A 231 -1.30 -1.84 20.55
C ASP A 231 -0.54 -3.14 20.80
N ASP A 232 -0.63 -3.70 22.03
CA ASP A 232 -0.04 -5.02 22.32
C ASP A 232 -0.66 -6.10 21.43
N PHE A 233 -1.97 -6.06 21.23
CA PHE A 233 -2.63 -7.03 20.37
C PHE A 233 -2.30 -6.80 18.88
N ALA A 234 -2.22 -5.56 18.42
CA ALA A 234 -1.77 -5.24 17.07
C ALA A 234 -0.34 -5.76 16.80
N GLN A 235 0.55 -5.68 17.79
CA GLN A 235 1.90 -6.26 17.71
C GLN A 235 1.89 -7.79 17.60
N LEU A 236 0.99 -8.49 18.31
CA LEU A 236 0.81 -9.93 18.14
C LEU A 236 0.37 -10.30 16.72
N VAL A 237 -0.54 -9.53 16.12
CA VAL A 237 -0.96 -9.71 14.73
C VAL A 237 0.21 -9.53 13.77
N GLN A 238 1.00 -8.48 13.96
CA GLN A 238 2.20 -8.23 13.16
C GLN A 238 3.22 -9.36 13.29
N LEU A 239 3.50 -9.82 14.51
CA LEU A 239 4.42 -10.91 14.79
C LEU A 239 3.96 -12.23 14.16
N ALA A 240 2.65 -12.50 14.18
CA ALA A 240 2.08 -13.68 13.55
C ALA A 240 2.27 -13.65 12.02
N HIS A 241 2.05 -12.51 11.36
CA HIS A 241 2.35 -12.35 9.94
C HIS A 241 3.83 -12.58 9.63
N GLN A 242 4.74 -12.06 10.46
CA GLN A 242 6.19 -12.28 10.29
C GLN A 242 6.57 -13.76 10.39
N GLN A 243 5.98 -14.51 11.33
CA GLN A 243 6.19 -15.96 11.46
C GLN A 243 5.66 -16.73 10.23
N LEU A 244 4.59 -16.26 9.60
CA LEU A 244 4.06 -16.79 8.35
C LEU A 244 4.89 -16.38 7.11
N GLY A 245 5.91 -15.53 7.29
CA GLY A 245 6.84 -15.11 6.25
C GLY A 245 6.41 -13.85 5.48
N TYR A 246 5.47 -13.06 6.00
CA TYR A 246 4.95 -11.85 5.35
C TYR A 246 4.96 -10.65 6.29
N SER A 247 4.96 -9.45 5.70
CA SER A 247 4.66 -8.22 6.43
C SER A 247 3.15 -8.00 6.41
N GLY A 248 2.57 -7.85 7.58
CA GLY A 248 1.15 -7.55 7.73
C GLY A 248 0.88 -6.83 9.04
N SER A 249 -0.25 -6.16 9.13
CA SER A 249 -0.68 -5.41 10.31
C SER A 249 -2.21 -5.36 10.38
N ALA A 250 -2.74 -4.98 11.53
CA ALA A 250 -4.14 -4.64 11.68
C ALA A 250 -4.32 -3.49 12.67
N GLY A 251 -5.28 -2.63 12.39
CA GLY A 251 -5.86 -1.74 13.38
C GLY A 251 -6.67 -2.55 14.38
N VAL A 252 -6.58 -2.21 15.65
CA VAL A 252 -7.32 -2.90 16.73
C VAL A 252 -8.13 -1.87 17.50
N GLN A 253 -9.42 -2.16 17.71
CA GLN A 253 -10.34 -1.36 18.52
C GLN A 253 -11.00 -2.24 19.58
N VAL A 254 -11.12 -1.71 20.81
CA VAL A 254 -11.64 -2.47 21.97
C VAL A 254 -12.88 -1.78 22.54
N GLY A 255 -13.91 -2.56 22.86
CA GLY A 255 -15.13 -2.10 23.52
C GLY A 255 -15.89 -1.08 22.67
N GLN A 256 -16.27 0.05 23.28
CA GLN A 256 -17.03 1.11 22.60
C GLN A 256 -16.29 1.73 21.39
N TYR A 257 -14.97 1.66 21.36
CA TYR A 257 -14.16 2.21 20.27
C TYR A 257 -14.24 1.37 19.00
N SER A 258 -14.72 0.12 19.07
CA SER A 258 -14.97 -0.71 17.89
C SER A 258 -16.10 -0.17 16.99
N ALA A 259 -16.89 0.80 17.48
CA ALA A 259 -17.89 1.52 16.70
C ALA A 259 -17.31 2.68 15.87
N LEU A 260 -16.03 2.99 16.02
CA LEU A 260 -15.38 4.09 15.30
C LEU A 260 -14.66 3.55 14.06
N PRO A 261 -15.07 3.91 12.82
CA PRO A 261 -14.56 3.31 11.59
C PRO A 261 -13.04 3.42 11.42
N HIS A 262 -12.44 4.53 11.86
CA HIS A 262 -11.00 4.79 11.77
C HIS A 262 -10.27 4.72 13.11
N GLY A 263 -10.93 4.14 14.13
CA GLY A 263 -10.36 3.98 15.43
C GLY A 263 -10.36 5.23 16.31
N SER A 264 -9.67 5.13 17.43
CA SER A 264 -9.51 6.18 18.44
C SER A 264 -8.07 6.30 18.88
N ALA A 265 -7.60 7.52 19.12
CA ALA A 265 -6.32 7.79 19.75
C ALA A 265 -6.33 7.53 21.28
N THR A 266 -7.52 7.29 21.87
CA THR A 266 -7.64 6.98 23.29
C THR A 266 -7.07 5.61 23.57
N PRO A 267 -6.16 5.43 24.55
CA PRO A 267 -5.64 4.12 24.95
C PRO A 267 -6.79 3.19 25.39
N GLN A 268 -6.74 1.95 24.93
CA GLN A 268 -7.77 0.95 25.13
C GLN A 268 -7.15 -0.30 25.76
N VAL A 269 -7.84 -0.87 26.72
CA VAL A 269 -7.37 -2.06 27.44
C VAL A 269 -8.40 -3.17 27.35
N VAL A 270 -7.96 -4.35 26.98
CA VAL A 270 -8.79 -5.57 26.89
C VAL A 270 -9.16 -6.06 28.27
N ARG A 271 -10.44 -6.35 28.48
CA ARG A 271 -11.01 -6.95 29.68
C ARG A 271 -11.83 -8.18 29.32
N GLU A 272 -12.08 -9.03 30.29
CA GLU A 272 -13.06 -10.11 30.13
C GLU A 272 -14.40 -9.54 29.64
N GLY A 273 -14.96 -10.11 28.58
CA GLY A 273 -16.17 -9.64 27.91
C GLY A 273 -15.99 -8.46 26.97
N SER A 274 -14.76 -7.95 26.78
CA SER A 274 -14.51 -6.91 25.75
C SER A 274 -14.77 -7.44 24.36
N ILE A 275 -15.52 -6.67 23.56
CA ILE A 275 -15.56 -6.86 22.11
C ILE A 275 -14.30 -6.26 21.49
N LEU A 276 -13.72 -6.93 20.50
CA LEU A 276 -12.58 -6.45 19.73
C LEU A 276 -12.94 -6.48 18.25
N LEU A 277 -12.63 -5.40 17.56
CA LEU A 277 -12.61 -5.30 16.12
C LEU A 277 -11.15 -5.25 15.67
N ILE A 278 -10.77 -6.10 14.74
CA ILE A 278 -9.49 -6.01 14.03
C ILE A 278 -9.74 -5.85 12.54
N ASP A 279 -8.97 -5.00 11.92
CA ASP A 279 -9.11 -4.68 10.51
C ASP A 279 -7.74 -4.43 9.87
N GLY A 280 -7.40 -5.20 8.85
CA GLY A 280 -6.13 -5.12 8.18
C GLY A 280 -5.78 -6.34 7.36
N GLY A 281 -4.50 -6.53 7.09
CA GLY A 281 -4.07 -7.62 6.22
C GLY A 281 -2.57 -7.68 5.99
N CYS A 282 -2.20 -8.42 4.97
CA CYS A 282 -0.84 -8.53 4.46
C CYS A 282 -0.79 -8.38 2.93
N LYS A 283 0.42 -8.30 2.40
CA LYS A 283 0.64 -8.22 0.96
C LYS A 283 1.46 -9.43 0.48
N VAL A 284 0.96 -10.09 -0.58
CA VAL A 284 1.61 -11.20 -1.27
C VAL A 284 1.80 -10.82 -2.73
N GLU A 285 3.05 -10.73 -3.20
CA GLU A 285 3.40 -10.38 -4.59
C GLU A 285 2.67 -9.13 -5.12
N GLY A 286 2.48 -8.11 -4.27
CA GLY A 286 1.78 -6.87 -4.62
C GLY A 286 0.26 -6.90 -4.40
N TYR A 287 -0.34 -8.06 -4.07
CA TYR A 287 -1.77 -8.23 -3.81
C TYR A 287 -2.05 -8.23 -2.32
N SER A 288 -2.98 -7.38 -1.88
CA SER A 288 -3.33 -7.21 -0.47
C SER A 288 -4.55 -8.04 -0.10
N SER A 289 -4.53 -8.60 1.11
CA SER A 289 -5.75 -8.94 1.83
C SER A 289 -6.22 -7.72 2.63
N ASP A 290 -7.50 -7.67 2.90
CA ASP A 290 -8.15 -6.68 3.75
C ASP A 290 -9.33 -7.37 4.44
N LEU A 291 -9.16 -7.66 5.73
CA LEU A 291 -10.08 -8.51 6.48
C LEU A 291 -10.39 -7.92 7.84
N SER A 292 -11.65 -7.58 8.05
CA SER A 292 -12.16 -7.26 9.38
C SER A 292 -12.64 -8.51 10.12
N ARG A 293 -12.38 -8.61 11.41
CA ARG A 293 -12.93 -9.64 12.29
C ARG A 293 -13.33 -9.05 13.62
N THR A 294 -14.49 -9.49 14.11
CA THR A 294 -15.02 -9.11 15.42
C THR A 294 -15.09 -10.33 16.32
N PHE A 295 -14.59 -10.24 17.53
CA PHE A 295 -14.62 -11.31 18.51
C PHE A 295 -14.68 -10.75 19.95
N VAL A 296 -14.85 -11.62 20.92
CA VAL A 296 -14.94 -11.26 22.34
C VAL A 296 -13.93 -12.06 23.14
N LEU A 297 -13.19 -11.41 24.04
CA LEU A 297 -12.40 -12.15 25.04
C LEU A 297 -13.36 -12.74 26.07
N GLY A 298 -13.35 -14.07 26.21
CA GLY A 298 -14.23 -14.79 27.12
C GLY A 298 -15.65 -14.97 26.57
N LYS A 299 -16.68 -14.67 27.38
CA LYS A 299 -18.08 -14.99 27.05
C LYS A 299 -18.82 -13.79 26.47
N ALA A 300 -19.25 -13.92 25.21
CA ALA A 300 -20.12 -12.92 24.59
C ALA A 300 -21.50 -12.87 25.26
N THR A 301 -22.02 -11.65 25.48
CA THR A 301 -23.39 -11.44 25.96
C THR A 301 -24.42 -11.83 24.90
N GLN A 302 -25.68 -12.06 25.31
CA GLN A 302 -26.75 -12.34 24.34
C GLN A 302 -26.93 -11.17 23.37
N ARG A 303 -26.88 -9.92 23.86
CA ARG A 303 -26.96 -8.72 23.00
C ARG A 303 -25.88 -8.67 21.92
N MET A 304 -24.64 -9.01 22.25
CA MET A 304 -23.54 -9.07 21.25
C MET A 304 -23.85 -10.12 20.18
N LYS A 305 -24.34 -11.29 20.56
CA LYS A 305 -24.72 -12.34 19.60
C LYS A 305 -25.86 -11.91 18.70
N ASP A 306 -26.91 -11.31 19.27
CA ASP A 306 -28.07 -10.85 18.50
C ASP A 306 -27.68 -9.78 17.47
N VAL A 307 -26.82 -8.82 17.84
CA VAL A 307 -26.32 -7.80 16.91
C VAL A 307 -25.44 -8.43 15.83
N PHE A 308 -24.55 -9.36 16.19
CA PHE A 308 -23.71 -10.07 15.23
C PHE A 308 -24.56 -10.86 14.20
N GLU A 309 -25.61 -11.53 14.64
CA GLU A 309 -26.52 -12.25 13.75
C GLU A 309 -27.27 -11.34 12.77
N ILE A 310 -27.63 -10.11 13.20
CA ILE A 310 -28.24 -9.12 12.32
C ILE A 310 -27.24 -8.72 11.23
N GLU A 311 -26.03 -8.37 11.61
CA GLU A 311 -24.95 -7.96 10.69
C GLU A 311 -24.57 -9.08 9.74
N HIS A 312 -24.42 -10.30 10.24
CA HIS A 312 -24.10 -11.47 9.42
C HIS A 312 -25.20 -11.79 8.38
N ARG A 313 -26.47 -11.60 8.72
CA ARG A 313 -27.58 -11.73 7.77
C ARG A 313 -27.52 -10.66 6.69
N ALA A 314 -27.27 -9.40 7.06
CA ALA A 314 -27.11 -8.32 6.10
C ALA A 314 -25.97 -8.57 5.13
N GLN A 315 -24.78 -8.94 5.64
CA GLN A 315 -23.63 -9.32 4.82
C GLN A 315 -23.95 -10.49 3.87
N SER A 316 -24.64 -11.51 4.36
CA SER A 316 -25.02 -12.69 3.57
C SER A 316 -26.01 -12.34 2.46
N ALA A 317 -26.97 -11.44 2.73
CA ALA A 317 -27.92 -10.96 1.73
C ALA A 317 -27.20 -10.15 0.63
N ALA A 318 -26.33 -9.22 1.01
CA ALA A 318 -25.52 -8.45 0.09
C ALA A 318 -24.63 -9.36 -0.78
N LEU A 319 -23.97 -10.37 -0.20
CA LEU A 319 -23.18 -11.35 -0.94
C LEU A 319 -24.02 -12.15 -1.95
N ALA A 320 -25.23 -12.55 -1.57
CA ALA A 320 -26.15 -13.26 -2.45
C ALA A 320 -26.67 -12.37 -3.60
N ALA A 321 -26.83 -11.07 -3.35
CA ALA A 321 -27.24 -10.09 -4.35
C ALA A 321 -26.12 -9.71 -5.32
N ALA A 322 -24.85 -9.82 -4.91
CA ALA A 322 -23.69 -9.45 -5.71
C ALA A 322 -23.50 -10.43 -6.89
N LYS A 323 -23.98 -10.04 -8.08
CA LYS A 323 -23.90 -10.82 -9.33
C LYS A 323 -23.45 -9.92 -10.47
N PRO A 324 -22.87 -10.48 -11.55
CA PRO A 324 -22.56 -9.71 -12.75
C PRO A 324 -23.79 -8.95 -13.28
N GLY A 325 -23.62 -7.66 -13.57
CA GLY A 325 -24.68 -6.79 -14.08
C GLY A 325 -25.59 -6.16 -13.03
N VAL A 326 -25.47 -6.55 -11.76
CA VAL A 326 -26.21 -5.90 -10.67
C VAL A 326 -25.50 -4.60 -10.26
N PRO A 327 -26.19 -3.45 -10.18
CA PRO A 327 -25.59 -2.21 -9.71
C PRO A 327 -25.24 -2.30 -8.22
N CYS A 328 -24.18 -1.57 -7.80
CA CYS A 328 -23.71 -1.62 -6.42
C CYS A 328 -24.77 -1.21 -5.41
N GLU A 329 -25.61 -0.22 -5.74
CA GLU A 329 -26.72 0.24 -4.89
C GLU A 329 -27.74 -0.87 -4.58
N ALA A 330 -27.95 -1.82 -5.50
CA ALA A 330 -28.85 -2.94 -5.27
C ALA A 330 -28.25 -4.01 -4.35
N VAL A 331 -26.92 -4.08 -4.29
CA VAL A 331 -26.20 -4.92 -3.31
C VAL A 331 -26.27 -4.32 -1.92
N ASP A 332 -26.17 -2.99 -1.81
CA ASP A 332 -26.30 -2.25 -0.55
C ASP A 332 -27.74 -2.33 0.00
N ALA A 333 -28.74 -2.28 -0.87
CA ALA A 333 -30.14 -2.32 -0.49
C ALA A 333 -30.64 -3.70 -0.04
N ALA A 334 -29.88 -4.76 -0.31
CA ALA A 334 -30.28 -6.14 -0.03
C ALA A 334 -30.09 -6.51 1.45
#